data_b56b554f9d2cdaf4bc9852dce2d1bbdf
#
_entry.id   b56b554f9d2cdaf4bc9852dce2d1bbdf
#
_cell.length_a   1.000
_cell.length_b   1.000
_cell.length_c   1.000
_cell.angle_alpha   90.00
_cell.angle_beta   90.00
_cell.angle_gamma   90.00
#
_symmetry.space_group_name_H-M   'P 1'
#
loop_
_entity.id
_entity.type
_entity.pdbx_description
1 polymer ?
#
loop_
_entity_poly.entity_id
_entity_poly.type
_entity_poly.pdbx_seq_one_letter_code
_entity_poly.pdbx_strand_id
1 'polypeptide(L)'
;MGKLIAINISEKRGTEKKEIQEAQLVTDFGIAGDAHAGKWHRQVSLLSFEKIEDFKARGARIENGAFGENLIVSGFDFKTLPLGTRFQIGDALLEMTQIGKQCHSHCAIYQRMGECIMPKEGVFAVVLKGGTIKKGDEVTMIPANFYATVRDRNKAADTLTATVITGKNRGEKLCMMDGKIRAVRSSGAGMYHGLHKQDMDEEAKESISGPDFFNEKHAEEIWKAHLAGKHRITIEEQEIFLHSIGNRARLVICGGGHVST
;
A
#
# COMPACT_ATOMS: atom_id res chain seq x y z
N MET A 1 1.36 15.14 -11.14
CA MET A 1 0.16 15.74 -10.51
C MET A 1 -1.04 15.13 -11.19
N GLY A 2 -2.03 14.73 -10.41
CA GLY A 2 -3.28 14.17 -10.89
C GLY A 2 -4.47 15.00 -10.42
N LYS A 3 -5.68 14.53 -10.74
CA LYS A 3 -6.92 15.22 -10.40
C LYS A 3 -7.96 14.23 -9.85
N LEU A 4 -8.67 14.60 -8.81
CA LEU A 4 -9.79 13.85 -8.28
C LEU A 4 -11.02 14.02 -9.18
N ILE A 5 -11.34 12.99 -9.95
CA ILE A 5 -12.39 13.02 -10.98
C ILE A 5 -13.75 12.72 -10.37
N ALA A 6 -13.83 11.76 -9.44
CA ALA A 6 -15.09 11.43 -8.77
C ALA A 6 -14.83 10.89 -7.36
N ILE A 7 -15.82 11.10 -6.49
CA ILE A 7 -15.90 10.57 -5.14
C ILE A 7 -17.17 9.73 -5.05
N ASN A 8 -17.07 8.48 -4.66
CA ASN A 8 -18.18 7.54 -4.63
C ASN A 8 -18.29 6.87 -3.27
N ILE A 9 -19.51 6.80 -2.73
CA ILE A 9 -19.81 6.12 -1.46
C ILE A 9 -21.02 5.21 -1.60
N SER A 10 -21.13 4.24 -0.72
CA SER A 10 -22.34 3.44 -0.54
C SER A 10 -22.73 3.41 0.93
N GLU A 11 -24.01 3.60 1.23
CA GLU A 11 -24.52 3.52 2.60
C GLU A 11 -24.58 2.07 3.14
N LYS A 12 -24.65 1.09 2.22
CA LYS A 12 -24.75 -0.35 2.56
C LYS A 12 -23.72 -1.15 1.80
N ARG A 13 -23.14 -2.16 2.45
CA ARG A 13 -22.24 -3.12 1.79
C ARG A 13 -22.99 -3.91 0.71
N GLY A 14 -22.29 -4.20 -0.40
CA GLY A 14 -22.86 -4.98 -1.51
C GLY A 14 -23.75 -4.16 -2.45
N THR A 15 -23.89 -2.85 -2.26
CA THR A 15 -24.58 -1.95 -3.18
C THR A 15 -23.58 -1.15 -4.03
N GLU A 16 -24.03 -0.72 -5.20
CA GLU A 16 -23.24 0.18 -6.04
C GLU A 16 -22.97 1.51 -5.30
N LYS A 17 -21.78 2.04 -5.49
CA LYS A 17 -21.44 3.36 -4.94
C LYS A 17 -22.02 4.46 -5.79
N LYS A 18 -22.45 5.55 -5.16
CA LYS A 18 -23.00 6.72 -5.83
C LYS A 18 -22.04 7.90 -5.72
N GLU A 19 -21.92 8.64 -6.80
CA GLU A 19 -21.06 9.83 -6.85
C GLU A 19 -21.62 10.95 -5.96
N ILE A 20 -20.71 11.60 -5.22
CA ILE A 20 -20.96 12.78 -4.41
C ILE A 20 -19.92 13.86 -4.74
N GLN A 21 -20.20 15.14 -4.39
CA GLN A 21 -19.35 16.27 -4.75
C GLN A 21 -18.18 16.49 -3.78
N GLU A 22 -18.40 16.20 -2.51
CA GLU A 22 -17.38 16.32 -1.46
C GLU A 22 -17.55 15.21 -0.43
N ALA A 23 -16.47 14.88 0.26
CA ALA A 23 -16.46 13.91 1.34
C ALA A 23 -15.49 14.30 2.45
N GLN A 24 -15.82 13.87 3.67
CA GLN A 24 -14.93 13.95 4.82
C GLN A 24 -14.13 12.64 4.94
N LEU A 25 -12.82 12.73 4.82
CA LEU A 25 -11.92 11.64 5.18
C LEU A 25 -11.62 11.70 6.68
N VAL A 26 -11.70 10.55 7.34
CA VAL A 26 -11.45 10.40 8.79
C VAL A 26 -10.19 9.57 8.98
N THR A 27 -9.25 10.09 9.76
CA THR A 27 -7.97 9.41 10.07
C THR A 27 -8.22 8.02 10.61
N ASP A 28 -7.47 7.03 10.10
CA ASP A 28 -7.54 5.61 10.45
C ASP A 28 -8.94 4.99 10.36
N PHE A 29 -9.79 5.54 9.50
CA PHE A 29 -11.15 5.04 9.33
C PHE A 29 -11.60 4.97 7.86
N GLY A 30 -11.42 6.02 7.06
CA GLY A 30 -11.84 6.09 5.67
C GLY A 30 -12.79 7.25 5.39
N ILE A 31 -13.73 7.09 4.45
CA ILE A 31 -14.71 8.12 4.09
C ILE A 31 -15.91 8.06 5.05
N ALA A 32 -16.25 9.18 5.65
CA ALA A 32 -17.43 9.27 6.50
C ALA A 32 -18.69 8.95 5.69
N GLY A 33 -19.55 8.08 6.25
CA GLY A 33 -20.79 7.63 5.58
C GLY A 33 -20.61 6.50 4.55
N ASP A 34 -19.38 6.07 4.24
CA ASP A 34 -19.20 4.89 3.39
C ASP A 34 -19.25 3.59 4.20
N ALA A 35 -20.05 2.63 3.74
CA ALA A 35 -20.26 1.35 4.42
C ALA A 35 -18.99 0.48 4.53
N HIS A 36 -17.95 0.78 3.75
CA HIS A 36 -16.68 0.05 3.75
C HIS A 36 -15.61 0.73 4.61
N ALA A 37 -15.90 1.93 5.16
CA ALA A 37 -15.00 2.58 6.12
C ALA A 37 -14.82 1.73 7.39
N GLY A 38 -13.66 1.83 8.02
CA GLY A 38 -13.34 1.09 9.24
C GLY A 38 -11.85 0.96 9.50
N LYS A 39 -11.49 0.41 10.67
CA LYS A 39 -10.09 0.21 11.08
C LYS A 39 -9.49 -1.03 10.42
N TRP A 40 -9.11 -0.91 9.17
CA TRP A 40 -8.47 -1.96 8.39
C TRP A 40 -7.60 -1.35 7.28
N HIS A 41 -6.87 -2.17 6.53
CA HIS A 41 -5.93 -1.66 5.53
C HIS A 41 -6.56 -1.21 4.19
N ARG A 42 -7.86 -1.44 3.98
CA ARG A 42 -8.59 -1.08 2.76
C ARG A 42 -9.69 -0.06 3.06
N GLN A 43 -9.32 1.04 3.73
CA GLN A 43 -10.27 2.08 4.16
C GLN A 43 -10.89 2.85 2.99
N VAL A 44 -10.08 3.10 1.95
CA VAL A 44 -10.47 3.82 0.74
C VAL A 44 -9.96 3.06 -0.47
N SER A 45 -10.80 2.88 -1.47
CA SER A 45 -10.40 2.28 -2.75
C SER A 45 -10.24 3.34 -3.82
N LEU A 46 -9.18 3.25 -4.62
CA LEU A 46 -8.87 4.16 -5.71
C LEU A 46 -8.78 3.40 -7.04
N LEU A 47 -9.16 4.07 -8.13
CA LEU A 47 -9.05 3.54 -9.48
C LEU A 47 -8.62 4.67 -10.43
N SER A 48 -7.75 4.33 -11.42
CA SER A 48 -7.31 5.28 -12.43
C SER A 48 -8.47 5.62 -13.39
N PHE A 49 -8.67 6.91 -13.62
CA PHE A 49 -9.61 7.41 -14.61
C PHE A 49 -9.30 6.86 -16.00
N GLU A 50 -8.04 6.84 -16.38
CA GLU A 50 -7.58 6.36 -17.68
C GLU A 50 -7.94 4.88 -17.88
N LYS A 51 -7.78 4.04 -16.85
CA LYS A 51 -8.16 2.61 -16.91
C LYS A 51 -9.67 2.42 -17.03
N ILE A 52 -10.47 3.31 -16.44
CA ILE A 52 -11.93 3.29 -16.62
C ILE A 52 -12.30 3.69 -18.05
N GLU A 53 -11.69 4.72 -18.60
CA GLU A 53 -11.95 5.16 -19.98
C GLU A 53 -11.51 4.10 -21.00
N ASP A 54 -10.36 3.47 -20.81
CA ASP A 54 -9.92 2.32 -21.61
C ASP A 54 -10.93 1.17 -21.56
N PHE A 55 -11.52 0.91 -20.38
CA PHE A 55 -12.52 -0.13 -20.22
C PHE A 55 -13.84 0.26 -20.93
N LYS A 56 -14.27 1.52 -20.85
CA LYS A 56 -15.43 2.05 -21.58
C LYS A 56 -15.23 1.98 -23.08
N ALA A 57 -14.02 2.29 -23.58
CA ALA A 57 -13.69 2.21 -25.01
C ALA A 57 -13.85 0.79 -25.58
N ARG A 58 -13.77 -0.25 -24.75
CA ARG A 58 -14.05 -1.65 -25.10
C ARG A 58 -15.54 -2.01 -25.10
N GLY A 59 -16.42 -1.02 -24.98
CA GLY A 59 -17.88 -1.18 -25.05
C GLY A 59 -18.59 -1.28 -23.70
N ALA A 60 -17.89 -1.06 -22.59
CA ALA A 60 -18.51 -1.09 -21.28
C ALA A 60 -19.35 0.18 -21.03
N ARG A 61 -20.64 -0.02 -20.69
CA ARG A 61 -21.52 1.06 -20.21
C ARG A 61 -21.55 1.00 -18.69
N ILE A 62 -20.77 1.86 -18.04
CA ILE A 62 -20.58 1.91 -16.58
C ILE A 62 -20.57 3.34 -16.08
N GLU A 63 -21.16 3.54 -14.92
CA GLU A 63 -21.15 4.79 -14.16
C GLU A 63 -19.99 4.79 -13.16
N ASN A 64 -19.65 5.97 -12.63
CA ASN A 64 -18.67 6.11 -11.56
C ASN A 64 -19.18 5.37 -10.30
N GLY A 65 -18.29 4.65 -9.63
CA GLY A 65 -18.64 3.81 -8.47
C GLY A 65 -19.03 2.36 -8.80
N ALA A 66 -19.19 2.03 -10.09
CA ALA A 66 -19.66 0.71 -10.54
C ALA A 66 -18.72 -0.44 -10.18
N PHE A 67 -17.40 -0.22 -10.09
CA PHE A 67 -16.42 -1.22 -9.65
C PHE A 67 -16.31 -1.32 -8.12
N GLY A 68 -17.05 -0.46 -7.39
CA GLY A 68 -16.98 -0.32 -5.94
C GLY A 68 -15.81 0.57 -5.47
N GLU A 69 -15.21 1.32 -6.38
CA GLU A 69 -14.18 2.31 -6.07
C GLU A 69 -14.76 3.53 -5.35
N ASN A 70 -13.99 4.07 -4.41
CA ASN A 70 -14.33 5.33 -3.74
C ASN A 70 -13.85 6.54 -4.52
N LEU A 71 -12.59 6.54 -4.92
CA LEU A 71 -11.96 7.68 -5.59
C LEU A 71 -11.55 7.29 -7.00
N ILE A 72 -11.95 8.10 -7.97
CA ILE A 72 -11.45 8.02 -9.35
C ILE A 72 -10.47 9.17 -9.52
N VAL A 73 -9.23 8.85 -9.87
CA VAL A 73 -8.15 9.83 -9.96
C VAL A 73 -7.46 9.71 -11.32
N SER A 74 -7.25 10.84 -11.99
CA SER A 74 -6.46 10.89 -13.23
C SER A 74 -4.99 11.17 -12.98
N GLY A 75 -4.15 10.83 -13.96
CA GLY A 75 -2.73 11.15 -13.97
C GLY A 75 -1.82 10.13 -13.27
N PHE A 76 -2.36 8.98 -12.86
CA PHE A 76 -1.58 7.90 -12.23
C PHE A 76 -1.95 6.52 -12.75
N ASP A 77 -0.93 5.72 -13.06
CA ASP A 77 -1.08 4.26 -13.18
C ASP A 77 -0.75 3.65 -11.81
N PHE A 78 -1.78 3.46 -10.99
CA PHE A 78 -1.60 3.06 -9.59
C PHE A 78 -0.89 1.73 -9.41
N LYS A 79 -1.08 0.76 -10.32
CA LYS A 79 -0.47 -0.56 -10.18
C LYS A 79 1.04 -0.55 -10.32
N THR A 80 1.59 0.48 -10.99
CA THR A 80 3.03 0.64 -11.15
C THR A 80 3.69 1.31 -9.96
N LEU A 81 2.90 1.84 -9.03
CA LEU A 81 3.40 2.57 -7.87
C LEU A 81 3.67 1.61 -6.71
N PRO A 82 4.79 1.79 -5.99
CA PRO A 82 5.10 0.95 -4.84
C PRO A 82 4.10 1.17 -3.70
N LEU A 83 3.82 0.11 -2.93
CA LEU A 83 3.07 0.23 -1.69
C LEU A 83 3.76 1.21 -0.73
N GLY A 84 2.97 1.98 0.02
CA GLY A 84 3.48 3.09 0.83
C GLY A 84 3.58 4.41 0.07
N THR A 85 3.29 4.43 -1.24
CA THR A 85 3.07 5.70 -1.97
C THR A 85 1.93 6.46 -1.33
N ARG A 86 2.10 7.76 -1.17
CA ARG A 86 1.11 8.62 -0.53
C ARG A 86 0.50 9.58 -1.53
N PHE A 87 -0.73 9.95 -1.25
CA PHE A 87 -1.51 10.91 -2.05
C PHE A 87 -2.06 11.99 -1.13
N GLN A 88 -1.62 13.21 -1.36
CA GLN A 88 -2.21 14.40 -0.75
C GLN A 88 -3.37 14.86 -1.62
N ILE A 89 -4.57 15.01 -1.05
CA ILE A 89 -5.78 15.50 -1.70
C ILE A 89 -6.42 16.51 -0.75
N GLY A 90 -6.44 17.80 -1.13
CA GLY A 90 -6.79 18.85 -0.18
C GLY A 90 -5.98 18.74 1.11
N ASP A 91 -6.62 18.72 2.27
CA ASP A 91 -5.97 18.54 3.57
C ASP A 91 -5.72 17.08 3.96
N ALA A 92 -6.30 16.15 3.22
CA ALA A 92 -6.22 14.72 3.53
C ALA A 92 -4.96 14.07 2.96
N LEU A 93 -4.37 13.13 3.71
CA LEU A 93 -3.24 12.31 3.30
C LEU A 93 -3.63 10.85 3.35
N LEU A 94 -3.53 10.17 2.21
CA LEU A 94 -3.75 8.74 2.07
C LEU A 94 -2.41 8.02 1.83
N GLU A 95 -2.33 6.75 2.22
CA GLU A 95 -1.19 5.89 1.89
C GLU A 95 -1.67 4.58 1.28
N MET A 96 -1.12 4.24 0.12
CA MET A 96 -1.43 3.02 -0.62
C MET A 96 -0.97 1.78 0.14
N THR A 97 -1.89 0.83 0.37
CA THR A 97 -1.66 -0.35 1.20
C THR A 97 -1.81 -1.68 0.49
N GLN A 98 -2.49 -1.67 -0.66
CA GLN A 98 -2.71 -2.89 -1.43
C GLN A 98 -2.99 -2.55 -2.89
N ILE A 99 -2.48 -3.38 -3.80
CA ILE A 99 -2.84 -3.38 -5.22
C ILE A 99 -3.75 -4.58 -5.47
N GLY A 100 -4.84 -4.35 -6.21
CA GLY A 100 -5.80 -5.38 -6.56
C GLY A 100 -6.57 -5.98 -5.38
N LYS A 101 -7.49 -6.85 -5.70
CA LYS A 101 -8.22 -7.69 -4.73
C LYS A 101 -8.71 -8.97 -5.39
N GLN A 102 -8.77 -10.06 -4.66
CA GLN A 102 -9.50 -11.23 -5.11
C GLN A 102 -11.01 -10.98 -5.01
N CYS A 103 -11.74 -11.26 -6.10
CA CYS A 103 -13.20 -11.25 -6.10
C CYS A 103 -13.69 -12.67 -5.92
N HIS A 104 -14.47 -12.93 -4.86
CA HIS A 104 -15.04 -14.25 -4.58
C HIS A 104 -16.30 -14.56 -5.42
N SER A 105 -16.90 -13.55 -6.03
CA SER A 105 -18.07 -13.69 -6.90
C SER A 105 -17.95 -12.75 -8.10
N HIS A 106 -18.46 -13.21 -9.24
CA HIS A 106 -18.54 -12.40 -10.44
C HIS A 106 -19.68 -11.38 -10.31
N CYS A 107 -19.31 -10.09 -10.26
CA CYS A 107 -20.28 -9.00 -10.23
C CYS A 107 -20.95 -8.79 -11.61
N ALA A 108 -21.96 -7.91 -11.68
CA ALA A 108 -22.67 -7.62 -12.93
C ALA A 108 -21.77 -7.13 -14.05
N ILE A 109 -20.67 -6.42 -13.72
CA ILE A 109 -19.68 -5.98 -14.71
C ILE A 109 -18.96 -7.19 -15.30
N TYR A 110 -18.47 -8.10 -14.46
CA TYR A 110 -17.79 -9.31 -14.92
C TYR A 110 -18.72 -10.17 -15.79
N GLN A 111 -19.98 -10.31 -15.41
CA GLN A 111 -20.96 -11.08 -16.18
C GLN A 111 -21.20 -10.50 -17.57
N ARG A 112 -21.22 -9.16 -17.71
CA ARG A 112 -21.44 -8.48 -18.99
C ARG A 112 -20.20 -8.41 -19.88
N MET A 113 -19.04 -8.17 -19.27
CA MET A 113 -17.79 -7.86 -20.00
C MET A 113 -16.80 -9.03 -20.05
N GLY A 114 -17.04 -10.10 -19.27
CA GLY A 114 -16.11 -11.22 -19.10
C GLY A 114 -14.90 -10.89 -18.23
N GLU A 115 -14.74 -9.63 -17.83
CA GLU A 115 -13.62 -9.16 -16.99
C GLU A 115 -14.03 -7.98 -16.09
N CYS A 116 -13.18 -7.67 -15.11
CA CYS A 116 -13.28 -6.51 -14.26
C CYS A 116 -11.88 -5.95 -13.98
N ILE A 117 -11.72 -4.63 -14.04
CA ILE A 117 -10.41 -3.98 -13.83
C ILE A 117 -10.06 -3.83 -12.36
N MET A 118 -11.02 -3.77 -11.43
CA MET A 118 -10.77 -3.55 -10.00
C MET A 118 -9.82 -4.59 -9.38
N PRO A 119 -9.87 -5.91 -9.73
CA PRO A 119 -8.93 -6.90 -9.23
C PRO A 119 -7.46 -6.64 -9.61
N LYS A 120 -7.22 -6.01 -10.76
CA LYS A 120 -5.87 -5.81 -11.31
C LYS A 120 -5.37 -4.38 -11.17
N GLU A 121 -6.23 -3.41 -11.40
CA GLU A 121 -5.88 -1.99 -11.51
C GLU A 121 -6.29 -1.18 -10.28
N GLY A 122 -7.25 -1.69 -9.48
CA GLY A 122 -7.72 -1.00 -8.28
C GLY A 122 -6.69 -1.07 -7.16
N VAL A 123 -6.56 0.00 -6.39
CA VAL A 123 -5.70 0.04 -5.21
C VAL A 123 -6.49 0.44 -3.97
N PHE A 124 -5.95 0.14 -2.82
CA PHE A 124 -6.52 0.49 -1.54
C PHE A 124 -5.55 1.31 -0.72
N ALA A 125 -6.12 2.20 0.09
CA ALA A 125 -5.35 3.10 0.93
C ALA A 125 -5.94 3.18 2.35
N VAL A 126 -5.10 3.61 3.28
CA VAL A 126 -5.50 4.07 4.61
C VAL A 126 -5.42 5.59 4.65
N VAL A 127 -6.22 6.20 5.51
CA VAL A 127 -6.20 7.63 5.76
C VAL A 127 -5.21 7.93 6.88
N LEU A 128 -4.07 8.52 6.55
CA LEU A 128 -3.06 8.94 7.52
C LEU A 128 -3.42 10.26 8.20
N LYS A 129 -4.03 11.18 7.45
CA LYS A 129 -4.54 12.46 7.92
C LYS A 129 -5.90 12.69 7.30
N GLY A 130 -6.89 12.94 8.12
CA GLY A 130 -8.24 13.30 7.68
C GLY A 130 -8.31 14.72 7.09
N GLY A 131 -9.39 14.99 6.39
CA GLY A 131 -9.66 16.29 5.76
C GLY A 131 -10.82 16.19 4.80
N THR A 132 -11.32 17.34 4.37
CA THR A 132 -12.34 17.42 3.33
C THR A 132 -11.70 17.33 1.96
N ILE A 133 -12.28 16.50 1.09
CA ILE A 133 -11.89 16.37 -0.32
C ILE A 133 -13.09 16.72 -1.20
N LYS A 134 -12.81 17.32 -2.36
CA LYS A 134 -13.84 17.75 -3.32
C LYS A 134 -13.51 17.25 -4.71
N LYS A 135 -14.54 16.92 -5.47
CA LYS A 135 -14.39 16.64 -6.90
C LYS A 135 -13.67 17.81 -7.58
N GLY A 136 -12.61 17.49 -8.31
CA GLY A 136 -11.77 18.46 -8.97
C GLY A 136 -10.51 18.85 -8.20
N ASP A 137 -10.35 18.42 -6.95
CA ASP A 137 -9.12 18.65 -6.18
C ASP A 137 -7.90 18.10 -6.89
N GLU A 138 -6.78 18.80 -6.73
CA GLU A 138 -5.48 18.30 -7.15
C GLU A 138 -5.03 17.14 -6.28
N VAL A 139 -4.43 16.14 -6.92
CA VAL A 139 -3.84 14.99 -6.26
C VAL A 139 -2.34 15.03 -6.46
N THR A 140 -1.61 15.24 -5.37
CA THR A 140 -0.15 15.23 -5.36
C THR A 140 0.36 13.89 -4.85
N MET A 141 1.17 13.21 -5.66
CA MET A 141 1.84 11.98 -5.26
C MET A 141 3.10 12.29 -4.46
N ILE A 142 3.25 11.61 -3.34
CA ILE A 142 4.45 11.62 -2.50
C ILE A 142 5.03 10.21 -2.59
N PRO A 143 6.24 10.03 -3.14
CA PRO A 143 6.85 8.70 -3.27
C PRO A 143 6.95 7.97 -1.94
N ALA A 144 6.85 6.64 -1.99
CA ALA A 144 7.05 5.81 -0.82
C ALA A 144 8.42 6.08 -0.19
N ASN A 145 8.44 6.26 1.14
CA ASN A 145 9.66 6.47 1.89
C ASN A 145 9.75 5.43 3.01
N PHE A 146 10.75 4.54 2.94
CA PHE A 146 10.94 3.47 3.90
C PHE A 146 10.85 3.96 5.36
N TYR A 147 11.57 5.01 5.70
CA TYR A 147 11.60 5.52 7.08
C TYR A 147 10.29 6.21 7.48
N ALA A 148 9.63 6.90 6.55
CA ALA A 148 8.32 7.47 6.80
C ALA A 148 7.27 6.37 7.00
N THR A 149 7.31 5.31 6.19
CA THR A 149 6.44 4.13 6.34
C THR A 149 6.62 3.50 7.72
N VAL A 150 7.87 3.30 8.15
CA VAL A 150 8.19 2.76 9.49
C VAL A 150 7.67 3.69 10.59
N ARG A 151 7.95 4.99 10.49
CA ARG A 151 7.56 5.98 11.51
C ARG A 151 6.05 6.08 11.68
N ASP A 152 5.31 6.19 10.59
CA ASP A 152 3.90 6.59 10.63
C ASP A 152 2.97 5.41 10.93
N ARG A 153 3.44 4.16 10.74
CA ARG A 153 2.66 2.96 10.98
C ARG A 153 2.84 2.30 12.34
N ASN A 154 3.71 2.84 13.16
CA ASN A 154 4.13 2.24 14.43
C ASN A 154 3.02 2.17 15.49
N LYS A 155 1.80 2.63 15.24
CA LYS A 155 0.80 2.82 16.28
C LYS A 155 -0.20 1.66 16.45
N ALA A 156 -0.31 0.72 15.54
CA ALA A 156 -1.41 -0.24 15.55
C ALA A 156 -1.07 -1.68 15.17
N ALA A 157 0.12 -1.97 14.67
CA ALA A 157 0.50 -3.30 14.18
C ALA A 157 1.89 -3.71 14.68
N ASP A 158 2.12 -5.00 14.84
CA ASP A 158 3.46 -5.52 15.06
C ASP A 158 4.33 -5.19 13.85
N THR A 159 5.26 -4.25 14.05
CA THR A 159 6.14 -3.77 12.99
C THR A 159 7.54 -4.34 13.21
N LEU A 160 8.05 -5.02 12.20
CA LEU A 160 9.39 -5.57 12.16
C LEU A 160 10.19 -4.88 11.06
N THR A 161 11.39 -4.43 11.37
CA THR A 161 12.38 -4.09 10.36
C THR A 161 13.49 -5.13 10.35
N ALA A 162 13.89 -5.56 9.16
CA ALA A 162 15.05 -6.42 8.96
C ALA A 162 16.09 -5.65 8.14
N THR A 163 17.37 -5.77 8.52
CA THR A 163 18.48 -5.12 7.83
C THR A 163 19.56 -6.13 7.58
N VAL A 164 19.99 -6.26 6.33
CA VAL A 164 21.16 -7.07 5.97
C VAL A 164 22.41 -6.36 6.47
N ILE A 165 23.19 -7.02 7.34
CA ILE A 165 24.37 -6.43 7.98
C ILE A 165 25.70 -6.95 7.42
N THR A 166 25.68 -8.09 6.69
CA THR A 166 26.87 -8.64 6.03
C THR A 166 26.55 -9.05 4.58
N GLY A 167 27.58 -9.33 3.80
CA GLY A 167 27.46 -9.87 2.44
C GLY A 167 27.15 -8.82 1.37
N LYS A 168 26.81 -9.30 0.17
CA LYS A 168 26.63 -8.48 -1.04
C LYS A 168 25.44 -7.52 -0.97
N ASN A 169 24.42 -7.88 -0.21
CA ASN A 169 23.21 -7.09 -0.05
C ASN A 169 23.23 -6.22 1.22
N ARG A 170 24.40 -6.02 1.82
CA ARG A 170 24.57 -5.20 3.03
C ARG A 170 23.92 -3.84 2.88
N GLY A 171 23.09 -3.48 3.86
CA GLY A 171 22.38 -2.20 3.91
C GLY A 171 20.96 -2.27 3.35
N GLU A 172 20.56 -3.36 2.69
CA GLU A 172 19.17 -3.56 2.31
C GLU A 172 18.29 -3.67 3.55
N LYS A 173 17.08 -3.14 3.44
CA LYS A 173 16.13 -3.08 4.54
C LYS A 173 14.76 -3.56 4.10
N LEU A 174 14.11 -4.30 4.99
CA LEU A 174 12.73 -4.76 4.87
C LEU A 174 11.91 -4.18 6.03
N CYS A 175 10.71 -3.72 5.75
CA CYS A 175 9.70 -3.40 6.75
C CYS A 175 8.53 -4.36 6.58
N MET A 176 8.15 -5.03 7.66
CA MET A 176 6.98 -5.91 7.73
C MET A 176 6.01 -5.41 8.79
N MET A 177 4.73 -5.64 8.56
CA MET A 177 3.65 -5.40 9.52
C MET A 177 2.68 -6.58 9.48
N ASP A 178 2.40 -7.17 10.63
CA ASP A 178 1.54 -8.34 10.76
C ASP A 178 1.92 -9.47 9.76
N GLY A 179 3.22 -9.74 9.64
CA GLY A 179 3.77 -10.77 8.76
C GLY A 179 3.81 -10.45 7.27
N LYS A 180 3.38 -9.25 6.86
CA LYS A 180 3.35 -8.84 5.45
C LYS A 180 4.41 -7.79 5.14
N ILE A 181 5.07 -7.93 4.00
CA ILE A 181 6.01 -6.93 3.50
C ILE A 181 5.26 -5.62 3.23
N ARG A 182 5.81 -4.50 3.69
CA ARG A 182 5.26 -3.15 3.50
C ARG A 182 6.21 -2.23 2.75
N ALA A 183 7.50 -2.41 2.93
CA ALA A 183 8.51 -1.65 2.20
C ALA A 183 9.82 -2.44 2.16
N VAL A 184 10.53 -2.30 1.05
CA VAL A 184 11.91 -2.78 0.88
C VAL A 184 12.75 -1.60 0.41
N ARG A 185 13.98 -1.51 0.90
CA ARG A 185 14.97 -0.52 0.44
C ARG A 185 16.25 -1.24 0.04
N SER A 186 16.58 -1.15 -1.24
CA SER A 186 17.84 -1.67 -1.79
C SER A 186 19.02 -0.78 -1.40
N SER A 187 20.22 -1.36 -1.30
CA SER A 187 21.43 -0.68 -0.87
C SER A 187 22.01 0.30 -1.89
N GLY A 188 21.60 0.24 -3.15
CA GLY A 188 22.26 0.91 -4.27
C GLY A 188 21.51 2.02 -4.99
N ALA A 189 20.22 2.18 -4.79
CA ALA A 189 19.43 3.25 -5.43
C ALA A 189 18.24 3.61 -4.55
N GLY A 190 17.88 4.90 -4.55
CA GLY A 190 16.76 5.41 -3.75
C GLY A 190 15.38 4.92 -4.21
N MET A 191 15.26 3.67 -4.64
CA MET A 191 14.00 3.07 -5.05
C MET A 191 13.47 2.12 -3.99
N TYR A 192 12.19 2.26 -3.72
CA TYR A 192 11.40 1.47 -2.78
C TYR A 192 10.50 0.54 -3.57
N HIS A 193 10.53 -0.74 -3.24
CA HIS A 193 9.62 -1.71 -3.83
C HIS A 193 8.67 -2.24 -2.75
N GLY A 194 7.38 -2.14 -3.00
CA GLY A 194 6.37 -2.90 -2.29
C GLY A 194 6.16 -4.21 -3.05
N LEU A 195 6.40 -5.34 -2.41
CA LEU A 195 6.34 -6.65 -3.07
C LEU A 195 4.98 -7.32 -2.85
N HIS A 196 4.20 -7.44 -3.92
CA HIS A 196 3.32 -8.56 -4.19
C HIS A 196 3.61 -9.01 -5.64
N LYS A 197 4.66 -9.81 -5.80
CA LYS A 197 5.06 -10.36 -7.13
C LYS A 197 4.01 -11.29 -7.75
N GLN A 198 3.06 -11.82 -6.98
CA GLN A 198 2.05 -12.74 -7.49
C GLN A 198 1.01 -12.06 -8.40
N ASP A 199 0.86 -10.73 -8.31
CA ASP A 199 -0.13 -9.96 -9.05
C ASP A 199 0.48 -9.08 -10.15
N MET A 200 1.79 -9.22 -10.43
CA MET A 200 2.51 -8.46 -11.47
C MET A 200 2.58 -9.27 -12.76
N ASP A 201 2.34 -8.59 -13.89
CA ASP A 201 2.62 -9.17 -15.21
C ASP A 201 4.13 -9.37 -15.43
N GLU A 202 4.49 -10.21 -16.42
CA GLU A 202 5.89 -10.57 -16.69
C GLU A 202 6.76 -9.36 -17.06
N GLU A 203 6.19 -8.35 -17.72
CA GLU A 203 6.88 -7.11 -18.10
C GLU A 203 7.21 -6.23 -16.87
N ALA A 204 6.31 -6.18 -15.91
CA ALA A 204 6.54 -5.48 -14.64
C ALA A 204 7.54 -6.24 -13.76
N LYS A 205 7.60 -7.56 -13.85
CA LYS A 205 8.62 -8.39 -13.18
C LYS A 205 10.03 -8.15 -13.74
N GLU A 206 10.16 -7.92 -15.05
CA GLU A 206 11.45 -7.63 -15.70
C GLU A 206 11.93 -6.20 -15.45
N SER A 207 11.03 -5.22 -15.31
CA SER A 207 11.42 -3.82 -15.05
C SER A 207 11.94 -3.58 -13.61
N ILE A 208 11.68 -4.52 -12.70
CA ILE A 208 12.27 -4.56 -11.36
C ILE A 208 13.57 -5.38 -11.42
N SER A 209 14.49 -4.97 -12.28
CA SER A 209 15.77 -5.65 -12.48
C SER A 209 16.80 -5.18 -11.46
N GLY A 210 16.76 -5.78 -10.32
CA GLY A 210 17.83 -5.96 -9.36
C GLY A 210 17.41 -7.11 -8.45
N PRO A 211 18.27 -8.05 -8.11
CA PRO A 211 17.91 -9.10 -7.17
C PRO A 211 17.69 -8.44 -5.80
N ASP A 212 16.45 -8.06 -5.52
CA ASP A 212 16.08 -7.72 -4.16
C ASP A 212 16.30 -8.97 -3.32
N PHE A 213 17.22 -8.86 -2.38
CA PHE A 213 17.49 -9.95 -1.44
C PHE A 213 16.20 -10.35 -0.71
N PHE A 214 15.39 -9.39 -0.33
CA PHE A 214 14.14 -9.64 0.37
C PHE A 214 13.02 -10.02 -0.59
N ASN A 215 12.64 -11.28 -0.57
CA ASN A 215 11.50 -11.87 -1.28
C ASN A 215 10.50 -12.48 -0.29
N GLU A 216 9.40 -13.03 -0.77
CA GLU A 216 8.35 -13.62 0.08
C GLU A 216 8.86 -14.77 0.94
N LYS A 217 9.73 -15.64 0.40
CA LYS A 217 10.32 -16.74 1.15
C LYS A 217 11.19 -16.25 2.30
N HIS A 218 12.04 -15.26 2.03
CA HIS A 218 12.86 -14.63 3.07
C HIS A 218 12.01 -13.90 4.11
N ALA A 219 10.93 -13.21 3.68
CA ALA A 219 10.01 -12.54 4.58
C ALA A 219 9.32 -13.53 5.54
N GLU A 220 8.89 -14.67 5.03
CA GLU A 220 8.26 -15.71 5.86
C GLU A 220 9.24 -16.25 6.91
N GLU A 221 10.50 -16.54 6.51
CA GLU A 221 11.55 -17.01 7.41
C GLU A 221 11.90 -15.95 8.47
N ILE A 222 12.02 -14.69 8.06
CA ILE A 222 12.26 -13.53 8.93
C ILE A 222 11.12 -13.38 9.94
N TRP A 223 9.88 -13.49 9.51
CA TRP A 223 8.72 -13.37 10.40
C TRP A 223 8.65 -14.49 11.42
N LYS A 224 8.89 -15.74 11.00
CA LYS A 224 8.98 -16.89 11.92
C LYS A 224 10.09 -16.69 12.96
N ALA A 225 11.24 -16.19 12.55
CA ALA A 225 12.35 -15.90 13.46
C ALA A 225 12.00 -14.78 14.46
N HIS A 226 11.30 -13.75 14.01
CA HIS A 226 10.79 -12.69 14.86
C HIS A 226 9.83 -13.22 15.94
N LEU A 227 8.84 -14.03 15.55
CA LEU A 227 7.90 -14.65 16.48
C LEU A 227 8.60 -15.57 17.50
N ALA A 228 9.72 -16.17 17.10
CA ALA A 228 10.59 -16.97 17.99
C ALA A 228 11.53 -16.10 18.87
N GLY A 229 11.38 -14.78 18.86
CA GLY A 229 12.17 -13.85 19.66
C GLY A 229 13.62 -13.66 19.21
N LYS A 230 13.97 -14.08 17.99
CA LYS A 230 15.32 -13.88 17.47
C LYS A 230 15.53 -12.43 17.02
N HIS A 231 16.70 -11.89 17.31
CA HIS A 231 17.12 -10.54 16.87
C HIS A 231 18.14 -10.59 15.73
N ARG A 232 18.63 -11.78 15.37
CA ARG A 232 19.59 -11.99 14.30
C ARG A 232 19.38 -13.37 13.69
N ILE A 233 19.44 -13.44 12.37
CA ILE A 233 19.34 -14.68 11.60
C ILE A 233 20.33 -14.64 10.43
N THR A 234 20.60 -15.79 9.83
CA THR A 234 21.40 -15.91 8.62
C THR A 234 20.55 -16.49 7.51
N ILE A 235 20.47 -15.80 6.37
CA ILE A 235 19.81 -16.27 5.15
C ILE A 235 20.82 -16.12 4.01
N GLU A 236 21.02 -17.17 3.20
CA GLU A 236 21.98 -17.19 2.07
C GLU A 236 23.36 -16.63 2.46
N GLU A 237 23.92 -17.11 3.59
CA GLU A 237 25.22 -16.69 4.14
C GLU A 237 25.30 -15.19 4.55
N GLN A 238 24.20 -14.47 4.54
CA GLN A 238 24.14 -13.08 4.96
C GLN A 238 23.47 -12.97 6.32
N GLU A 239 24.07 -12.21 7.23
CA GLU A 239 23.47 -11.92 8.53
C GLU A 239 22.43 -10.79 8.40
N ILE A 240 21.31 -11.00 9.05
CA ILE A 240 20.19 -10.08 9.06
C ILE A 240 19.87 -9.71 10.51
N PHE A 241 19.85 -8.43 10.78
CA PHE A 241 19.43 -7.90 12.06
C PHE A 241 17.93 -7.62 12.05
N LEU A 242 17.21 -8.13 13.06
CA LEU A 242 15.77 -7.98 13.23
C LEU A 242 15.49 -6.99 14.35
N HIS A 243 14.73 -5.95 14.04
CA HIS A 243 14.32 -4.95 15.02
C HIS A 243 12.79 -4.85 15.06
N SER A 244 12.21 -5.30 16.15
CA SER A 244 10.78 -5.16 16.43
C SER A 244 10.48 -3.74 16.91
N ILE A 245 9.52 -3.11 16.26
CA ILE A 245 9.03 -1.78 16.62
C ILE A 245 7.61 -1.97 17.13
N GLY A 246 7.46 -2.30 18.39
CA GLY A 246 6.16 -2.52 19.01
C GLY A 246 5.65 -1.31 19.80
N ASN A 247 4.37 -1.35 20.16
CA ASN A 247 3.68 -0.31 20.95
C ASN A 247 4.18 -0.18 22.39
N ARG A 248 5.14 -1.03 22.80
CA ARG A 248 5.83 -0.92 24.08
C ARG A 248 7.18 -0.29 23.80
N ALA A 249 7.29 1.00 24.03
CA ALA A 249 8.53 1.75 23.94
C ALA A 249 9.62 1.11 24.81
N ARG A 250 10.45 0.23 24.23
CA ARG A 250 11.78 -0.06 24.70
C ARG A 250 12.72 0.61 23.72
N LEU A 251 13.13 1.81 24.08
CA LEU A 251 14.23 2.47 23.39
C LEU A 251 15.50 1.66 23.73
N VAL A 252 15.93 0.80 22.83
CA VAL A 252 17.25 0.19 22.88
C VAL A 252 18.15 1.05 22.02
N ILE A 253 18.87 1.95 22.66
CA ILE A 253 19.94 2.71 21.98
C ILE A 253 21.14 1.78 21.90
N CYS A 254 21.32 1.11 20.76
CA CYS A 254 22.56 0.46 20.40
C CYS A 254 23.46 1.48 19.71
N GLY A 255 24.03 2.39 20.47
CA GLY A 255 25.11 3.26 20.04
C GLY A 255 26.43 2.67 20.57
N GLY A 256 27.35 2.30 19.66
CA GLY A 256 28.75 2.09 20.02
C GLY A 256 29.39 3.42 20.42
N GLY A 257 29.12 3.90 21.60
CA GLY A 257 29.74 5.05 22.20
C GLY A 257 29.89 4.81 23.69
N HIS A 258 31.08 5.01 24.22
CA HIS A 258 31.36 4.99 25.64
C HIS A 258 30.28 5.77 26.39
N VAL A 259 29.54 5.09 27.25
CA VAL A 259 28.86 5.74 28.36
C VAL A 259 29.93 5.89 29.42
N SER A 260 30.54 7.07 29.51
CA SER A 260 31.26 7.46 30.74
C SER A 260 30.21 7.70 31.82
N THR A 261 30.43 7.03 32.92
CA THR A 261 29.74 7.13 34.19
C THR A 261 29.55 8.56 34.67
#